data_0ca1df9a771b67c87592d3a3a6f33337
#
_entry.id   0ca1df9a771b67c87592d3a3a6f33337
#
_cell.length_a   1.000
_cell.length_b   1.000
_cell.length_c   1.000
_cell.angle_alpha   90.00
_cell.angle_beta   90.00
_cell.angle_gamma   90.00
#
_symmetry.space_group_name_H-M   'P 1'
#
loop_
_entity.id
_entity.type
_entity.pdbx_description
1 polymer ?
#
loop_
_entity_poly.entity_id
_entity_poly.type
_entity_poly.pdbx_seq_one_letter_code
_entity_poly.pdbx_strand_id
1 'polypeptide(L)'
;MGEPLADRKKFNTELTDYSSQHAEKTGPYAENLEVDALIVGAGFAGIFMLKTLRDRGYKSVIFEAGNDTGGTWRWNCYPGAGVDSEVPEYEFSWPEVWKDWNWSSNYPIYDELRAYFDHVDKVFGIKKDCAFNTVVVGAHFDTATGRWNVRTADGRVTKARFLVLGTGFAARRYIPDWPGMDKFKGVVHHSSFWPDEEVNVKNKRCAVIGTGASGVQIVQNWGPKAGQVTVFQRTPNLAVPMRRRQLTVAEQERAKVVYPELFKLRETSFAGFHYDWLEKNTFDDTPEQRETTYERVWAEGGFRYWVALYKDNLFNPEANEASYAFWAEKTRARIGDPRLRDLLAPLVMPHYFGVKRPCLEHDYFEQFNRPSVDLVDISKNGIKEFTETGITLEDGTHQEFDVIAIATGFDVVTGVMTQLGLESIDGNKLQEEWVPGAKTYLGTTVSGYPNMFHVYGVHGPTLLSNGPSTVEVQGRWIADMIDKLQHNDIRYINPKTEAADKWKEHILELNNGTLFPTTRSTYMGGSIPGKKVEPVCYSGGIPAYKVEIRKALDSMEGFEIVKG
;
A
#
# COMPACT_ATOMS: atom_id res chain seq x y z
N MET A 1 -3.52 -21.86 -17.24
CA MET A 1 -2.75 -21.24 -16.13
C MET A 1 -1.74 -20.30 -16.78
N GLY A 2 -2.06 -19.01 -16.84
CA GLY A 2 -1.16 -17.99 -17.39
C GLY A 2 0.06 -17.86 -16.49
N GLU A 3 1.24 -17.94 -17.05
CA GLU A 3 2.48 -17.93 -16.31
C GLU A 3 2.65 -16.61 -15.55
N PRO A 4 2.86 -16.65 -14.22
CA PRO A 4 3.21 -15.47 -13.43
C PRO A 4 4.47 -14.73 -13.93
N LEU A 5 5.30 -15.41 -14.75
CA LEU A 5 6.55 -14.92 -15.31
C LEU A 5 6.38 -13.89 -16.47
N ALA A 6 5.34 -14.01 -17.30
CA ALA A 6 5.11 -13.11 -18.44
C ALA A 6 4.71 -11.69 -17.97
N ASP A 7 3.84 -11.62 -16.96
CA ASP A 7 3.42 -10.36 -16.33
C ASP A 7 4.57 -9.63 -15.61
N ARG A 8 5.51 -10.38 -15.05
CA ARG A 8 6.69 -9.86 -14.34
C ARG A 8 7.71 -9.19 -15.28
N LYS A 9 7.93 -9.75 -16.47
CA LYS A 9 8.78 -9.11 -17.49
C LYS A 9 8.16 -7.81 -18.00
N LYS A 10 6.84 -7.81 -18.19
CA LYS A 10 6.10 -6.63 -18.67
C LYS A 10 6.22 -5.44 -17.70
N PHE A 11 6.08 -5.68 -16.39
CA PHE A 11 6.23 -4.62 -15.38
C PHE A 11 7.62 -3.96 -15.43
N ASN A 12 8.71 -4.75 -15.43
CA ASN A 12 10.07 -4.21 -15.48
C ASN A 12 10.37 -3.50 -16.82
N THR A 13 9.87 -4.04 -17.93
CA THR A 13 9.99 -3.39 -19.23
C THR A 13 9.32 -2.03 -19.24
N GLU A 14 8.10 -1.92 -18.70
CA GLU A 14 7.37 -0.65 -18.64
C GLU A 14 8.06 0.40 -17.75
N LEU A 15 8.62 0.00 -16.61
CA LEU A 15 9.41 0.90 -15.78
C LEU A 15 10.70 1.34 -16.49
N THR A 16 11.35 0.44 -17.22
CA THR A 16 12.55 0.75 -17.99
C THR A 16 12.21 1.69 -19.15
N ASP A 17 11.11 1.46 -19.85
CA ASP A 17 10.63 2.33 -20.94
C ASP A 17 10.25 3.70 -20.40
N TYR A 18 9.54 3.77 -19.26
CA TYR A 18 9.25 5.03 -18.59
C TYR A 18 10.54 5.79 -18.25
N SER A 19 11.49 5.13 -17.61
CA SER A 19 12.80 5.71 -17.24
C SER A 19 13.58 6.20 -18.46
N SER A 20 13.49 5.51 -19.61
CA SER A 20 14.15 5.94 -20.85
C SER A 20 13.48 7.15 -21.50
N GLN A 21 12.16 7.26 -21.41
CA GLN A 21 11.39 8.40 -21.93
C GLN A 21 11.61 9.67 -21.09
N HIS A 22 11.84 9.53 -19.78
CA HIS A 22 12.12 10.62 -18.86
C HIS A 22 13.64 10.75 -18.68
N ALA A 23 14.36 10.97 -19.78
CA ALA A 23 15.81 10.81 -19.91
C ALA A 23 16.66 11.77 -19.07
N GLU A 24 16.10 12.80 -18.48
CA GLU A 24 16.86 13.70 -17.60
C GLU A 24 17.12 13.00 -16.25
N LYS A 25 18.29 12.41 -16.18
CA LYS A 25 18.77 11.72 -14.98
C LYS A 25 19.38 12.75 -14.05
N THR A 26 18.80 12.92 -12.88
CA THR A 26 19.24 13.86 -11.85
C THR A 26 19.72 13.12 -10.61
N GLY A 27 20.66 13.72 -9.88
CA GLY A 27 21.15 13.19 -8.62
C GLY A 27 22.51 12.48 -8.69
N PRO A 28 22.85 11.61 -7.72
CA PRO A 28 24.16 10.97 -7.62
C PRO A 28 24.38 9.87 -8.67
N TYR A 29 24.80 10.27 -9.85
CA TYR A 29 24.96 9.46 -11.06
C TYR A 29 26.43 9.11 -11.37
N ALA A 30 27.23 8.72 -10.37
CA ALA A 30 28.60 8.27 -10.60
C ALA A 30 28.63 6.80 -11.08
N GLU A 31 29.47 6.51 -12.08
CA GLU A 31 29.89 5.13 -12.34
C GLU A 31 30.65 4.61 -11.10
N ASN A 32 30.36 3.35 -10.70
CA ASN A 32 30.98 2.72 -9.53
C ASN A 32 30.76 3.50 -8.21
N LEU A 33 29.56 4.04 -8.02
CA LEU A 33 29.19 4.70 -6.78
C LEU A 33 29.33 3.72 -5.59
N GLU A 34 29.99 4.20 -4.51
CA GLU A 34 30.13 3.46 -3.26
C GLU A 34 29.54 4.27 -2.11
N VAL A 35 28.61 3.64 -1.35
CA VAL A 35 27.87 4.25 -0.25
C VAL A 35 27.79 3.31 0.95
N ASP A 36 27.42 3.85 2.11
CA ASP A 36 27.10 3.02 3.27
C ASP A 36 25.74 2.34 3.10
N ALA A 37 24.73 3.11 2.69
CA ALA A 37 23.39 2.59 2.45
C ALA A 37 22.84 3.02 1.08
N LEU A 38 22.36 2.04 0.32
CA LEU A 38 21.53 2.27 -0.86
C LEU A 38 20.07 1.99 -0.51
N ILE A 39 19.22 2.97 -0.79
CA ILE A 39 17.79 2.89 -0.53
C ILE A 39 17.08 2.82 -1.87
N VAL A 40 16.10 1.92 -2.00
CA VAL A 40 15.31 1.76 -3.24
C VAL A 40 13.89 2.28 -3.00
N GLY A 41 13.51 3.35 -3.72
CA GLY A 41 12.22 4.01 -3.65
C GLY A 41 12.23 5.32 -2.85
N ALA A 42 11.63 6.38 -3.42
CA ALA A 42 11.57 7.74 -2.87
C ALA A 42 10.17 8.12 -2.33
N GLY A 43 9.45 7.16 -1.75
CA GLY A 43 8.22 7.38 -0.98
C GLY A 43 8.51 7.67 0.50
N PHE A 44 7.47 7.61 1.35
CA PHE A 44 7.60 7.81 2.81
C PHE A 44 8.76 6.98 3.41
N ALA A 45 8.84 5.69 3.08
CA ALA A 45 9.85 4.80 3.64
C ALA A 45 11.27 5.20 3.25
N GLY A 46 11.52 5.45 1.97
CA GLY A 46 12.86 5.81 1.50
C GLY A 46 13.32 7.17 2.01
N ILE A 47 12.44 8.15 2.02
CA ILE A 47 12.75 9.50 2.54
C ILE A 47 13.04 9.44 4.05
N PHE A 48 12.23 8.68 4.81
CA PHE A 48 12.49 8.49 6.24
C PHE A 48 13.85 7.87 6.49
N MET A 49 14.19 6.82 5.75
CA MET A 49 15.48 6.14 5.88
C MET A 49 16.66 7.03 5.48
N LEU A 50 16.53 7.73 4.34
CA LEU A 50 17.59 8.63 3.88
C LEU A 50 17.91 9.69 4.94
N LYS A 51 16.89 10.41 5.41
CA LYS A 51 17.06 11.46 6.43
C LYS A 51 17.64 10.89 7.71
N THR A 52 17.08 9.80 8.21
CA THR A 52 17.52 9.18 9.47
C THR A 52 18.97 8.70 9.40
N LEU A 53 19.39 8.08 8.30
CA LEU A 53 20.75 7.61 8.13
C LEU A 53 21.74 8.76 7.91
N ARG A 54 21.37 9.80 7.14
CA ARG A 54 22.19 11.01 6.99
C ARG A 54 22.45 11.71 8.32
N ASP A 55 21.43 11.84 9.15
CA ASP A 55 21.55 12.47 10.48
C ASP A 55 22.53 11.70 11.39
N ARG A 56 22.69 10.38 11.15
CA ARG A 56 23.65 9.51 11.86
C ARG A 56 25.03 9.46 11.19
N GLY A 57 25.24 10.23 10.13
CA GLY A 57 26.54 10.35 9.43
C GLY A 57 26.80 9.31 8.35
N TYR A 58 25.81 8.49 7.97
CA TYR A 58 25.96 7.50 6.90
C TYR A 58 25.82 8.15 5.52
N LYS A 59 26.75 7.85 4.63
CA LYS A 59 26.64 8.21 3.21
C LYS A 59 25.55 7.37 2.56
N SER A 60 24.39 7.96 2.31
CA SER A 60 23.20 7.27 1.83
C SER A 60 22.64 7.92 0.56
N VAL A 61 22.12 7.12 -0.35
CA VAL A 61 21.45 7.58 -1.58
C VAL A 61 20.16 6.79 -1.82
N ILE A 62 19.20 7.43 -2.51
CA ILE A 62 17.98 6.79 -2.98
C ILE A 62 18.08 6.55 -4.49
N PHE A 63 17.69 5.35 -4.95
CA PHE A 63 17.36 5.09 -6.33
C PHE A 63 15.84 5.01 -6.48
N GLU A 64 15.28 5.85 -7.37
CA GLU A 64 13.85 5.96 -7.64
C GLU A 64 13.57 5.74 -9.11
N ALA A 65 12.63 4.84 -9.41
CA ALA A 65 12.23 4.55 -10.78
C ALA A 65 11.47 5.73 -11.43
N GLY A 66 10.75 6.50 -10.64
CA GLY A 66 10.06 7.70 -11.07
C GLY A 66 10.97 8.91 -11.25
N ASN A 67 10.39 9.98 -11.78
CA ASN A 67 11.11 11.23 -12.04
C ASN A 67 11.06 12.21 -10.87
N ASP A 68 10.43 11.84 -9.74
CA ASP A 68 10.32 12.67 -8.54
C ASP A 68 10.05 11.85 -7.28
N THR A 69 10.11 12.50 -6.12
CA THR A 69 9.70 11.96 -4.82
C THR A 69 8.18 11.80 -4.72
N GLY A 70 7.72 11.01 -3.73
CA GLY A 70 6.30 10.85 -3.45
C GLY A 70 5.79 9.40 -3.50
N GLY A 71 6.56 8.47 -4.11
CA GLY A 71 6.19 7.06 -4.18
C GLY A 71 4.77 6.86 -4.72
N THR A 72 3.86 6.28 -3.93
CA THR A 72 2.46 6.07 -4.31
C THR A 72 1.81 7.31 -4.92
N TRP A 73 2.07 8.49 -4.38
CA TRP A 73 1.43 9.75 -4.82
C TRP A 73 2.07 10.35 -6.09
N ARG A 74 3.27 9.93 -6.43
CA ARG A 74 3.86 10.23 -7.74
C ARG A 74 3.25 9.37 -8.84
N TRP A 75 3.03 8.07 -8.56
CA TRP A 75 2.55 7.10 -9.56
C TRP A 75 1.03 7.06 -9.69
N ASN A 76 0.26 7.29 -8.60
CA ASN A 76 -1.19 7.20 -8.58
C ASN A 76 -1.81 8.61 -8.61
N CYS A 77 -1.93 9.17 -9.82
CA CYS A 77 -2.52 10.48 -10.07
C CYS A 77 -3.85 10.38 -10.84
N TYR A 78 -4.54 9.25 -10.73
CA TYR A 78 -5.85 9.08 -11.32
C TYR A 78 -6.89 10.02 -10.67
N PRO A 79 -8.01 10.33 -11.37
CA PRO A 79 -9.00 11.28 -10.88
C PRO A 79 -9.57 10.91 -9.50
N GLY A 80 -9.42 11.81 -8.55
CA GLY A 80 -9.88 11.62 -7.19
C GLY A 80 -8.91 10.82 -6.29
N ALA A 81 -7.73 10.45 -6.78
CA ALA A 81 -6.72 9.78 -5.97
C ALA A 81 -6.41 10.57 -4.70
N GLY A 82 -6.59 9.96 -3.54
CA GLY A 82 -6.41 10.60 -2.25
C GLY A 82 -6.18 9.60 -1.14
N VAL A 83 -5.67 10.09 -0.02
CA VAL A 83 -5.36 9.27 1.13
C VAL A 83 -6.63 8.81 1.86
N ASP A 84 -6.56 7.65 2.49
CA ASP A 84 -7.61 7.08 3.34
C ASP A 84 -7.28 7.16 4.85
N SER A 85 -6.18 7.77 5.20
CA SER A 85 -5.78 8.08 6.58
C SER A 85 -5.83 9.59 6.81
N GLU A 86 -6.34 10.02 7.96
CA GLU A 86 -6.44 11.44 8.27
C GLU A 86 -5.06 12.09 8.43
N VAL A 87 -4.97 13.37 8.11
CA VAL A 87 -3.85 14.19 8.57
C VAL A 87 -4.18 14.73 9.97
N PRO A 88 -3.20 14.87 10.89
CA PRO A 88 -1.75 14.77 10.66
C PRO A 88 -1.16 13.38 10.78
N GLU A 89 -1.93 12.31 11.02
CA GLU A 89 -1.35 10.97 11.13
C GLU A 89 -0.66 10.52 9.85
N TYR A 90 -1.15 10.99 8.68
CA TYR A 90 -0.56 10.65 7.38
C TYR A 90 0.54 11.64 6.98
N GLU A 91 1.41 12.01 7.93
CA GLU A 91 2.61 12.82 7.67
C GLU A 91 3.80 12.37 8.53
N PHE A 92 4.99 12.89 8.23
CA PHE A 92 6.17 12.66 9.07
C PHE A 92 6.04 13.35 10.42
N SER A 93 6.51 12.68 11.49
CA SER A 93 6.49 13.24 12.84
C SER A 93 7.54 14.34 13.08
N TRP A 94 8.31 14.73 12.06
CA TRP A 94 9.38 15.71 12.18
C TRP A 94 8.83 17.13 12.36
N PRO A 95 9.15 17.79 13.51
CA PRO A 95 8.69 19.15 13.77
C PRO A 95 9.08 20.17 12.70
N GLU A 96 10.23 19.98 12.06
CA GLU A 96 10.73 20.84 10.98
C GLU A 96 9.82 20.81 9.76
N VAL A 97 9.06 19.73 9.56
CA VAL A 97 8.12 19.58 8.44
C VAL A 97 6.75 20.10 8.82
N TRP A 98 6.12 19.56 9.87
CA TRP A 98 4.72 19.85 10.14
C TRP A 98 4.47 21.25 10.72
N LYS A 99 5.46 21.91 11.33
CA LYS A 99 5.28 23.27 11.85
C LYS A 99 4.90 24.29 10.77
N ASP A 100 5.52 24.17 9.61
CA ASP A 100 5.36 25.14 8.51
C ASP A 100 4.50 24.61 7.36
N TRP A 101 3.76 23.49 7.58
CA TRP A 101 2.85 22.91 6.63
C TRP A 101 1.41 22.96 7.14
N ASN A 102 0.45 23.28 6.26
CA ASN A 102 -0.97 23.24 6.55
C ASN A 102 -1.70 22.57 5.40
N TRP A 103 -2.55 21.60 5.71
CA TRP A 103 -3.36 20.85 4.77
C TRP A 103 -4.64 21.60 4.41
N SER A 104 -5.14 21.43 3.18
CA SER A 104 -6.45 21.98 2.76
C SER A 104 -7.63 21.15 3.28
N SER A 105 -7.40 19.88 3.54
CA SER A 105 -8.43 18.91 3.94
C SER A 105 -7.85 17.87 4.90
N ASN A 106 -8.72 17.30 5.75
CA ASN A 106 -8.32 16.16 6.61
C ASN A 106 -8.01 14.87 5.83
N TYR A 107 -8.41 14.79 4.54
CA TYR A 107 -8.04 13.73 3.60
C TYR A 107 -7.54 14.37 2.30
N PRO A 108 -6.26 14.74 2.22
CA PRO A 108 -5.69 15.38 1.04
C PRO A 108 -5.69 14.46 -0.18
N ILE A 109 -5.73 15.06 -1.37
CA ILE A 109 -5.58 14.37 -2.64
C ILE A 109 -4.11 14.37 -3.10
N TYR A 110 -3.83 13.60 -4.14
CA TYR A 110 -2.46 13.34 -4.62
C TYR A 110 -1.67 14.61 -4.95
N ASP A 111 -2.29 15.65 -5.49
CA ASP A 111 -1.62 16.92 -5.81
C ASP A 111 -1.05 17.60 -4.56
N GLU A 112 -1.85 17.65 -3.50
CA GLU A 112 -1.42 18.24 -2.23
C GLU A 112 -0.37 17.35 -1.54
N LEU A 113 -0.50 16.02 -1.67
CA LEU A 113 0.52 15.09 -1.17
C LEU A 113 1.84 15.23 -1.94
N ARG A 114 1.82 15.44 -3.25
CA ARG A 114 3.03 15.80 -4.02
C ARG A 114 3.66 17.10 -3.52
N ALA A 115 2.85 18.14 -3.33
CA ALA A 115 3.32 19.41 -2.76
C ALA A 115 3.90 19.25 -1.33
N TYR A 116 3.35 18.33 -0.53
CA TYR A 116 3.91 18.00 0.77
C TYR A 116 5.30 17.36 0.65
N PHE A 117 5.54 16.47 -0.32
CA PHE A 117 6.88 15.91 -0.56
C PHE A 117 7.87 16.97 -1.06
N ASP A 118 7.41 17.94 -1.85
CA ASP A 118 8.24 19.10 -2.24
C ASP A 118 8.59 19.96 -1.02
N HIS A 119 7.65 20.14 -0.08
CA HIS A 119 7.92 20.81 1.18
C HIS A 119 8.95 20.05 2.03
N VAL A 120 8.85 18.72 2.12
CA VAL A 120 9.86 17.87 2.81
C VAL A 120 11.23 18.02 2.16
N ASP A 121 11.31 18.06 0.83
CA ASP A 121 12.56 18.32 0.13
C ASP A 121 13.12 19.72 0.41
N LYS A 122 12.27 20.75 0.40
CA LYS A 122 12.67 22.11 0.75
C LYS A 122 13.27 22.20 2.16
N VAL A 123 12.72 21.44 3.12
CA VAL A 123 13.21 21.43 4.50
C VAL A 123 14.53 20.67 4.62
N PHE A 124 14.66 19.52 3.98
CA PHE A 124 15.79 18.60 4.23
C PHE A 124 16.74 18.41 3.04
N GLY A 125 16.40 18.90 1.84
CA GLY A 125 17.21 18.67 0.64
C GLY A 125 17.32 17.18 0.31
N ILE A 126 16.18 16.51 0.18
CA ILE A 126 16.11 15.07 -0.09
C ILE A 126 16.55 14.75 -1.51
N LYS A 127 16.04 15.53 -2.50
CA LYS A 127 16.22 15.25 -3.93
C LYS A 127 17.68 15.26 -4.38
N LYS A 128 18.55 15.99 -3.71
CA LYS A 128 20.01 16.02 -4.02
C LYS A 128 20.70 14.66 -3.85
N ASP A 129 20.16 13.79 -2.98
CA ASP A 129 20.67 12.44 -2.72
C ASP A 129 19.79 11.35 -3.37
N CYS A 130 18.90 11.74 -4.27
CA CYS A 130 18.04 10.83 -5.05
C CYS A 130 18.51 10.76 -6.50
N ALA A 131 18.73 9.54 -7.00
CA ALA A 131 18.90 9.27 -8.42
C ALA A 131 17.54 8.88 -9.00
N PHE A 132 16.89 9.81 -9.68
CA PHE A 132 15.61 9.61 -10.35
C PHE A 132 15.76 8.89 -11.69
N ASN A 133 14.64 8.37 -12.23
CA ASN A 133 14.60 7.59 -13.45
C ASN A 133 15.60 6.41 -13.44
N THR A 134 15.77 5.82 -12.24
CA THR A 134 16.78 4.79 -11.97
C THR A 134 16.11 3.51 -11.48
N VAL A 135 15.95 2.56 -12.40
CA VAL A 135 15.30 1.27 -12.13
C VAL A 135 16.35 0.26 -11.67
N VAL A 136 16.19 -0.29 -10.46
CA VAL A 136 16.98 -1.41 -9.97
C VAL A 136 16.47 -2.70 -10.59
N VAL A 137 17.37 -3.50 -11.17
CA VAL A 137 17.07 -4.76 -11.88
C VAL A 137 17.86 -5.96 -11.39
N GLY A 138 18.71 -5.77 -10.39
CA GLY A 138 19.47 -6.86 -9.77
C GLY A 138 20.25 -6.38 -8.56
N ALA A 139 20.41 -7.27 -7.58
CA ALA A 139 21.29 -7.05 -6.44
C ALA A 139 21.82 -8.38 -5.92
N HIS A 140 23.12 -8.43 -5.65
CA HIS A 140 23.84 -9.59 -5.12
C HIS A 140 24.80 -9.17 -4.01
N PHE A 141 24.82 -9.91 -2.91
CA PHE A 141 25.71 -9.65 -1.77
C PHE A 141 27.03 -10.41 -1.91
N ASP A 142 28.12 -9.67 -1.90
CA ASP A 142 29.48 -10.23 -1.87
C ASP A 142 29.94 -10.43 -0.43
N THR A 143 29.98 -11.66 0.03
CA THR A 143 30.37 -12.04 1.40
C THR A 143 31.82 -11.74 1.71
N ALA A 144 32.71 -11.71 0.71
CA ALA A 144 34.13 -11.40 0.90
C ALA A 144 34.34 -9.93 1.26
N THR A 145 33.59 -9.03 0.61
CA THR A 145 33.68 -7.58 0.87
C THR A 145 32.63 -7.10 1.88
N GLY A 146 31.58 -7.90 2.15
CA GLY A 146 30.44 -7.51 2.99
C GLY A 146 29.57 -6.42 2.35
N ARG A 147 29.47 -6.41 1.02
CA ARG A 147 28.76 -5.37 0.27
C ARG A 147 27.81 -5.91 -0.77
N TRP A 148 26.75 -5.19 -0.98
CA TRP A 148 25.81 -5.36 -2.09
C TRP A 148 26.39 -4.76 -3.37
N ASN A 149 26.28 -5.48 -4.49
CA ASN A 149 26.45 -4.97 -5.83
C ASN A 149 25.05 -4.82 -6.45
N VAL A 150 24.57 -3.59 -6.53
CA VAL A 150 23.22 -3.27 -7.02
C VAL A 150 23.28 -2.74 -8.43
N ARG A 151 22.62 -3.43 -9.35
CA ARG A 151 22.61 -3.14 -10.79
C ARG A 151 21.33 -2.42 -11.18
N THR A 152 21.48 -1.39 -11.99
CA THR A 152 20.38 -0.63 -12.59
C THR A 152 20.14 -1.02 -14.04
N ALA A 153 18.97 -0.69 -14.59
CA ALA A 153 18.58 -1.02 -15.96
C ALA A 153 19.49 -0.37 -17.02
N ASP A 154 20.14 0.73 -16.70
CA ASP A 154 21.13 1.39 -17.57
C ASP A 154 22.55 0.78 -17.46
N GLY A 155 22.71 -0.31 -16.71
CA GLY A 155 23.93 -1.09 -16.61
C GLY A 155 24.91 -0.64 -15.53
N ARG A 156 24.64 0.42 -14.78
CA ARG A 156 25.51 0.86 -13.67
C ARG A 156 25.45 -0.12 -12.51
N VAL A 157 26.55 -0.19 -11.77
CA VAL A 157 26.66 -0.97 -10.53
C VAL A 157 27.03 -0.05 -9.38
N THR A 158 26.23 -0.09 -8.33
CA THR A 158 26.51 0.64 -7.08
C THR A 158 26.85 -0.35 -5.98
N LYS A 159 27.88 -0.05 -5.20
CA LYS A 159 28.27 -0.85 -4.03
C LYS A 159 27.73 -0.20 -2.76
N ALA A 160 27.04 -0.99 -1.92
CA ALA A 160 26.52 -0.53 -0.66
C ALA A 160 26.75 -1.57 0.44
N ARG A 161 27.04 -1.16 1.66
CA ARG A 161 27.10 -2.07 2.81
C ARG A 161 25.73 -2.51 3.25
N PHE A 162 24.76 -1.60 3.17
CA PHE A 162 23.36 -1.85 3.51
C PHE A 162 22.46 -1.59 2.31
N LEU A 163 21.51 -2.50 2.07
CA LEU A 163 20.47 -2.34 1.07
C LEU A 163 19.11 -2.18 1.79
N VAL A 164 18.45 -1.05 1.59
CA VAL A 164 17.16 -0.76 2.22
C VAL A 164 16.07 -0.66 1.15
N LEU A 165 15.07 -1.53 1.22
CA LEU A 165 13.97 -1.56 0.28
C LEU A 165 12.79 -0.75 0.84
N GLY A 166 12.65 0.49 0.37
CA GLY A 166 11.53 1.40 0.61
C GLY A 166 10.51 1.37 -0.54
N THR A 167 10.32 0.22 -1.16
CA THR A 167 9.57 0.03 -2.41
C THR A 167 8.05 0.12 -2.27
N GLY A 168 7.56 0.18 -1.02
CA GLY A 168 6.12 0.19 -0.73
C GLY A 168 5.46 -1.16 -0.98
N PHE A 169 4.18 -1.24 -0.64
CA PHE A 169 3.39 -2.48 -0.69
C PHE A 169 2.53 -2.63 -1.96
N ALA A 170 2.27 -1.55 -2.70
CA ALA A 170 1.35 -1.50 -3.83
C ALA A 170 1.96 -0.74 -5.02
N ALA A 171 3.19 -1.11 -5.41
CA ALA A 171 3.86 -0.49 -6.55
C ALA A 171 3.79 -1.36 -7.82
N ARG A 172 3.71 -2.70 -7.68
CA ARG A 172 3.53 -3.58 -8.81
C ARG A 172 2.05 -3.70 -9.17
N ARG A 173 1.64 -3.14 -10.32
CA ARG A 173 0.27 -3.25 -10.81
C ARG A 173 -0.09 -4.67 -11.23
N TYR A 174 -1.38 -4.99 -11.19
CA TYR A 174 -1.96 -6.22 -11.71
C TYR A 174 -2.99 -5.90 -12.80
N ILE A 175 -2.75 -6.40 -13.98
CA ILE A 175 -3.68 -6.38 -15.10
C ILE A 175 -3.95 -7.84 -15.47
N PRO A 176 -5.21 -8.31 -15.44
CA PRO A 176 -5.56 -9.63 -15.95
C PRO A 176 -5.19 -9.78 -17.43
N ASP A 177 -4.88 -10.99 -17.83
CA ASP A 177 -4.53 -11.29 -19.22
C ASP A 177 -5.81 -11.39 -20.09
N TRP A 178 -6.36 -10.22 -20.42
CA TRP A 178 -7.51 -10.13 -21.30
C TRP A 178 -7.05 -10.03 -22.77
N PRO A 179 -7.51 -10.93 -23.66
CA PRO A 179 -7.22 -10.83 -25.07
C PRO A 179 -7.68 -9.48 -25.66
N GLY A 180 -6.92 -8.94 -26.60
CA GLY A 180 -7.33 -7.81 -27.42
C GLY A 180 -7.22 -6.42 -26.78
N MET A 181 -6.61 -6.28 -25.60
CA MET A 181 -6.38 -4.95 -25.01
C MET A 181 -5.58 -4.01 -25.92
N ASP A 182 -4.64 -4.57 -26.68
CA ASP A 182 -3.81 -3.87 -27.68
C ASP A 182 -4.60 -3.42 -28.92
N LYS A 183 -5.80 -3.97 -29.15
CA LYS A 183 -6.68 -3.63 -30.28
C LYS A 183 -7.60 -2.46 -29.98
N PHE A 184 -7.82 -2.17 -28.70
CA PHE A 184 -8.76 -1.11 -28.30
C PHE A 184 -8.27 0.26 -28.80
N LYS A 185 -9.14 0.96 -29.54
CA LYS A 185 -8.82 2.25 -30.18
C LYS A 185 -9.10 3.47 -29.30
N GLY A 186 -9.79 3.29 -28.19
CA GLY A 186 -10.03 4.35 -27.20
C GLY A 186 -8.85 4.51 -26.25
N VAL A 187 -9.08 5.25 -25.17
CA VAL A 187 -8.10 5.52 -24.12
C VAL A 187 -8.20 4.45 -23.04
N VAL A 188 -7.09 3.83 -22.66
CA VAL A 188 -7.03 2.88 -21.53
C VAL A 188 -5.85 3.19 -20.63
N HIS A 189 -6.12 3.33 -19.32
CA HIS A 189 -5.09 3.54 -18.31
C HIS A 189 -5.32 2.65 -17.09
N HIS A 190 -4.22 2.11 -16.55
CA HIS A 190 -4.24 1.54 -15.20
C HIS A 190 -4.08 2.65 -14.16
N SER A 191 -4.74 2.53 -13.00
CA SER A 191 -4.70 3.55 -11.94
C SER A 191 -3.29 3.95 -11.50
N SER A 192 -2.30 3.04 -11.57
CA SER A 192 -0.91 3.33 -11.21
C SER A 192 -0.02 3.79 -12.38
N PHE A 193 -0.58 3.96 -13.57
CA PHE A 193 0.09 4.49 -14.76
C PHE A 193 -0.87 5.45 -15.46
N TRP A 194 -1.31 6.42 -14.68
CA TRP A 194 -2.18 7.49 -15.16
C TRP A 194 -1.34 8.64 -15.70
N PRO A 195 -1.72 9.27 -16.83
CA PRO A 195 -1.00 10.42 -17.34
C PRO A 195 -1.12 11.62 -16.40
N ASP A 196 -0.13 12.50 -16.41
CA ASP A 196 -0.19 13.75 -15.64
C ASP A 196 -1.23 14.73 -16.24
N GLU A 197 -1.54 14.59 -17.54
CA GLU A 197 -2.58 15.37 -18.22
C GLU A 197 -3.98 14.83 -17.88
N GLU A 198 -4.94 15.75 -17.81
CA GLU A 198 -6.33 15.37 -17.54
C GLU A 198 -6.93 14.54 -18.68
N VAL A 199 -7.42 13.33 -18.35
CA VAL A 199 -8.16 12.49 -19.29
C VAL A 199 -9.58 13.06 -19.48
N ASN A 200 -9.90 13.52 -20.70
CA ASN A 200 -11.20 14.08 -20.99
C ASN A 200 -12.29 13.00 -21.05
N VAL A 201 -13.23 13.06 -20.12
CA VAL A 201 -14.39 12.14 -20.00
C VAL A 201 -15.73 12.81 -20.33
N LYS A 202 -15.75 14.12 -20.60
CA LYS A 202 -16.99 14.85 -20.89
C LYS A 202 -17.66 14.30 -22.14
N ASN A 203 -18.94 13.94 -22.00
CA ASN A 203 -19.75 13.29 -23.06
C ASN A 203 -19.16 11.95 -23.58
N LYS A 204 -18.28 11.30 -22.81
CA LYS A 204 -17.67 10.00 -23.16
C LYS A 204 -18.36 8.86 -22.45
N ARG A 205 -18.35 7.68 -23.09
CA ARG A 205 -18.69 6.40 -22.48
C ARG A 205 -17.48 5.86 -21.76
N CYS A 206 -17.53 5.81 -20.46
CA CYS A 206 -16.39 5.43 -19.62
C CYS A 206 -16.65 4.07 -18.95
N ALA A 207 -15.62 3.23 -18.88
CA ALA A 207 -15.63 2.02 -18.08
C ALA A 207 -14.68 2.16 -16.89
N VAL A 208 -15.09 1.65 -15.72
CA VAL A 208 -14.24 1.47 -14.55
C VAL A 208 -14.23 -0.01 -14.19
N ILE A 209 -13.09 -0.68 -14.35
CA ILE A 209 -12.97 -2.11 -14.08
C ILE A 209 -12.37 -2.31 -12.70
N GLY A 210 -13.22 -2.73 -11.74
CA GLY A 210 -12.86 -2.94 -10.34
C GLY A 210 -13.45 -1.91 -9.39
N THR A 211 -13.73 -2.38 -8.17
CA THR A 211 -14.40 -1.65 -7.10
C THR A 211 -13.54 -1.52 -5.83
N GLY A 212 -12.21 -1.60 -5.96
CA GLY A 212 -11.27 -1.25 -4.89
C GLY A 212 -11.17 0.26 -4.68
N ALA A 213 -10.26 0.73 -3.82
CA ALA A 213 -10.11 2.16 -3.50
C ALA A 213 -10.00 3.05 -4.75
N SER A 214 -9.18 2.64 -5.74
CA SER A 214 -9.04 3.39 -6.98
C SER A 214 -10.35 3.46 -7.78
N GLY A 215 -11.07 2.33 -7.88
CA GLY A 215 -12.36 2.30 -8.59
C GLY A 215 -13.40 3.20 -7.93
N VAL A 216 -13.52 3.13 -6.60
CA VAL A 216 -14.42 4.00 -5.81
C VAL A 216 -14.11 5.48 -6.07
N GLN A 217 -12.85 5.89 -5.99
CA GLN A 217 -12.43 7.28 -6.17
C GLN A 217 -12.63 7.77 -7.62
N ILE A 218 -12.37 6.93 -8.62
CA ILE A 218 -12.61 7.27 -10.03
C ILE A 218 -14.11 7.45 -10.29
N VAL A 219 -14.95 6.55 -9.78
CA VAL A 219 -16.42 6.64 -9.94
C VAL A 219 -16.98 7.92 -9.32
N GLN A 220 -16.53 8.29 -8.12
CA GLN A 220 -16.91 9.53 -7.47
C GLN A 220 -16.52 10.77 -8.29
N ASN A 221 -15.39 10.71 -8.99
CA ASN A 221 -14.91 11.83 -9.81
C ASN A 221 -15.56 11.87 -11.20
N TRP A 222 -15.73 10.71 -11.85
CA TRP A 222 -16.25 10.61 -13.21
C TRP A 222 -17.79 10.66 -13.29
N GLY A 223 -18.47 10.11 -12.27
CA GLY A 223 -19.94 10.08 -12.24
C GLY A 223 -20.63 11.40 -12.55
N PRO A 224 -20.18 12.54 -11.98
CA PRO A 224 -20.72 13.86 -12.29
C PRO A 224 -20.28 14.45 -13.64
N LYS A 225 -19.19 13.96 -14.25
CA LYS A 225 -18.50 14.60 -15.38
C LYS A 225 -18.66 13.87 -16.70
N ALA A 226 -18.69 12.52 -16.66
CA ALA A 226 -18.73 11.70 -17.86
C ALA A 226 -20.13 11.70 -18.52
N GLY A 227 -20.17 11.35 -19.80
CA GLY A 227 -21.42 11.12 -20.50
C GLY A 227 -22.14 9.89 -19.99
N GLN A 228 -21.38 8.82 -19.76
CA GLN A 228 -21.83 7.56 -19.14
C GLN A 228 -20.67 6.92 -18.40
N VAL A 229 -20.91 6.29 -17.25
CA VAL A 229 -19.96 5.46 -16.50
C VAL A 229 -20.55 4.07 -16.29
N THR A 230 -19.85 3.05 -16.74
CA THR A 230 -20.18 1.64 -16.45
C THR A 230 -19.12 1.06 -15.53
N VAL A 231 -19.54 0.59 -14.35
CA VAL A 231 -18.65 0.01 -13.34
C VAL A 231 -18.71 -1.52 -13.44
N PHE A 232 -17.59 -2.18 -13.70
CA PHE A 232 -17.51 -3.64 -13.72
C PHE A 232 -17.10 -4.15 -12.33
N GLN A 233 -18.04 -4.77 -11.64
CA GLN A 233 -17.91 -5.26 -10.28
C GLN A 233 -17.81 -6.78 -10.21
N ARG A 234 -16.72 -7.30 -9.64
CA ARG A 234 -16.64 -8.73 -9.28
C ARG A 234 -17.10 -9.01 -7.85
N THR A 235 -16.80 -8.10 -6.93
CA THR A 235 -17.17 -8.18 -5.50
C THR A 235 -17.51 -6.78 -5.04
N PRO A 236 -18.62 -6.58 -4.32
CA PRO A 236 -18.95 -5.27 -3.77
C PRO A 236 -17.91 -4.79 -2.78
N ASN A 237 -17.68 -3.49 -2.75
CA ASN A 237 -16.82 -2.86 -1.77
C ASN A 237 -17.65 -2.45 -0.54
N LEU A 238 -17.21 -2.88 0.65
CA LEU A 238 -17.82 -2.50 1.91
C LEU A 238 -17.27 -1.13 2.37
N ALA A 239 -17.39 -0.13 1.51
CA ALA A 239 -16.87 1.22 1.74
C ALA A 239 -17.61 1.92 2.89
N VAL A 240 -16.89 2.77 3.62
CA VAL A 240 -17.41 3.50 4.79
C VAL A 240 -17.25 5.01 4.60
N PRO A 241 -18.05 5.84 5.30
CA PRO A 241 -18.02 7.29 5.13
C PRO A 241 -16.65 7.91 5.47
N MET A 242 -16.06 8.62 4.53
CA MET A 242 -14.80 9.34 4.75
C MET A 242 -14.95 10.53 5.71
N ARG A 243 -16.05 11.27 5.61
CA ARG A 243 -16.27 12.55 6.30
C ARG A 243 -15.17 13.59 6.00
N ARG A 244 -14.83 13.68 4.72
CA ARG A 244 -13.88 14.69 4.24
C ARG A 244 -14.40 16.10 4.53
N ARG A 245 -13.54 16.96 5.10
CA ARG A 245 -13.83 18.36 5.37
C ARG A 245 -12.63 19.24 5.05
N GLN A 246 -12.88 20.49 4.74
CA GLN A 246 -11.85 21.50 4.60
C GLN A 246 -11.26 21.84 5.98
N LEU A 247 -9.97 22.11 6.01
CA LEU A 247 -9.25 22.56 7.19
C LEU A 247 -8.85 24.02 7.03
N THR A 248 -9.04 24.81 8.06
CA THR A 248 -8.54 26.19 8.09
C THR A 248 -7.15 26.24 8.68
N VAL A 249 -6.31 27.19 8.24
CA VAL A 249 -4.98 27.41 8.82
C VAL A 249 -5.07 27.67 10.33
N ALA A 250 -6.01 28.50 10.77
CA ALA A 250 -6.17 28.85 12.18
C ALA A 250 -6.52 27.66 13.08
N GLU A 251 -7.31 26.70 12.56
CA GLU A 251 -7.64 25.47 13.29
C GLU A 251 -6.41 24.57 13.40
N GLN A 252 -5.64 24.41 12.32
CA GLN A 252 -4.42 23.58 12.33
C GLN A 252 -3.32 24.18 13.20
N GLU A 253 -3.08 25.48 13.13
CA GLU A 253 -2.09 26.14 14.02
C GLU A 253 -2.43 25.91 15.50
N ARG A 254 -3.72 25.92 15.88
CA ARG A 254 -4.12 25.55 17.25
C ARG A 254 -3.90 24.07 17.56
N ALA A 255 -4.15 23.19 16.57
CA ALA A 255 -4.00 21.74 16.74
C ALA A 255 -2.53 21.29 16.84
N LYS A 256 -1.60 22.01 16.20
CA LYS A 256 -0.16 21.70 16.21
C LYS A 256 0.44 21.63 17.62
N VAL A 257 -0.14 22.28 18.60
CA VAL A 257 0.27 22.20 20.03
C VAL A 257 0.22 20.74 20.54
N VAL A 258 -0.71 19.94 20.06
CA VAL A 258 -0.89 18.53 20.49
C VAL A 258 -0.26 17.51 19.54
N TYR A 259 0.31 17.92 18.41
CA TYR A 259 0.91 17.00 17.44
C TYR A 259 1.99 16.08 18.03
N PRO A 260 2.92 16.57 18.91
CA PRO A 260 3.91 15.68 19.52
C PRO A 260 3.28 14.52 20.29
N GLU A 261 2.17 14.75 21.00
CA GLU A 261 1.47 13.69 21.72
C GLU A 261 0.66 12.80 20.79
N LEU A 262 0.06 13.35 19.74
CA LEU A 262 -0.65 12.59 18.72
C LEU A 262 0.29 11.62 17.99
N PHE A 263 1.50 12.05 17.62
CA PHE A 263 2.50 11.18 17.01
C PHE A 263 3.01 10.08 17.96
N LYS A 264 3.00 10.31 19.27
CA LYS A 264 3.27 9.24 20.24
C LYS A 264 2.10 8.26 20.33
N LEU A 265 0.86 8.76 20.37
CA LEU A 265 -0.34 7.92 20.41
C LEU A 265 -0.42 6.95 19.24
N ARG A 266 -0.12 7.40 18.02
CA ARG A 266 -0.15 6.50 16.84
C ARG A 266 0.85 5.34 16.90
N GLU A 267 1.83 5.37 17.81
CA GLU A 267 2.75 4.26 18.06
C GLU A 267 2.28 3.34 19.21
N THR A 268 1.21 3.69 19.91
CA THR A 268 0.66 2.94 21.02
C THR A 268 -0.72 2.36 20.73
N SER A 269 -1.34 2.74 19.62
CA SER A 269 -2.58 2.16 19.12
C SER A 269 -2.32 0.98 18.18
N PHE A 270 -3.29 0.08 18.07
CA PHE A 270 -3.17 -1.13 17.24
C PHE A 270 -2.80 -0.83 15.80
N ALA A 271 -3.51 0.08 15.16
CA ALA A 271 -3.38 0.39 13.73
C ALA A 271 -2.62 1.69 13.44
N GLY A 272 -2.01 2.32 14.43
CA GLY A 272 -1.20 3.53 14.23
C GLY A 272 -2.00 4.81 13.99
N PHE A 273 -3.21 4.89 14.53
CA PHE A 273 -4.06 6.09 14.57
C PHE A 273 -4.15 6.65 15.98
N HIS A 274 -4.72 7.85 16.15
CA HIS A 274 -4.99 8.42 17.47
C HIS A 274 -6.22 7.83 18.16
N TYR A 275 -6.88 6.86 17.55
CA TYR A 275 -8.00 6.09 18.08
C TYR A 275 -7.70 4.59 18.01
N ASP A 276 -8.38 3.81 18.82
CA ASP A 276 -8.19 2.36 18.92
C ASP A 276 -9.52 1.66 19.20
N TRP A 277 -9.54 0.34 19.22
CA TRP A 277 -10.69 -0.47 19.54
C TRP A 277 -11.22 -0.17 20.94
N LEU A 278 -12.52 -0.37 21.10
CA LEU A 278 -13.14 -0.34 22.43
C LEU A 278 -12.66 -1.54 23.25
N GLU A 279 -12.38 -1.30 24.55
CA GLU A 279 -11.94 -2.35 25.48
C GLU A 279 -13.03 -3.33 25.91
N LYS A 280 -14.08 -3.50 25.11
CA LYS A 280 -15.22 -4.39 25.34
C LYS A 280 -15.61 -5.15 24.09
N ASN A 281 -16.29 -6.30 24.26
CA ASN A 281 -16.83 -7.09 23.18
C ASN A 281 -18.20 -6.55 22.74
N THR A 282 -18.60 -6.92 21.54
CA THR A 282 -19.83 -6.47 20.90
C THR A 282 -21.08 -6.76 21.74
N PHE A 283 -21.15 -7.95 22.34
CA PHE A 283 -22.32 -8.38 23.11
C PHE A 283 -22.23 -8.09 24.61
N ASP A 284 -21.22 -7.36 25.05
CA ASP A 284 -21.20 -6.75 26.39
C ASP A 284 -22.20 -5.58 26.47
N ASP A 285 -22.57 -5.00 25.33
CA ASP A 285 -23.57 -3.94 25.19
C ASP A 285 -24.97 -4.52 24.80
N THR A 286 -26.02 -3.83 25.27
CA THR A 286 -27.39 -4.11 24.80
C THR A 286 -27.54 -3.73 23.31
N PRO A 287 -28.59 -4.21 22.59
CA PRO A 287 -28.82 -3.80 21.20
C PRO A 287 -28.85 -2.28 21.01
N GLU A 288 -29.48 -1.53 21.90
CA GLU A 288 -29.60 -0.07 21.85
C GLU A 288 -28.24 0.64 22.08
N GLN A 289 -27.41 0.06 22.97
CA GLN A 289 -26.06 0.56 23.21
C GLN A 289 -25.15 0.30 22.01
N ARG A 290 -25.26 -0.89 21.39
CA ARG A 290 -24.53 -1.19 20.14
C ARG A 290 -24.93 -0.25 19.01
N GLU A 291 -26.22 -0.04 18.82
CA GLU A 291 -26.74 0.90 17.82
C GLU A 291 -26.15 2.30 18.03
N THR A 292 -26.18 2.80 19.27
CA THR A 292 -25.59 4.10 19.64
C THR A 292 -24.09 4.14 19.32
N THR A 293 -23.36 3.05 19.59
CA THR A 293 -21.92 2.95 19.29
C THR A 293 -21.66 2.97 17.78
N TYR A 294 -22.42 2.18 17.01
CA TYR A 294 -22.29 2.13 15.55
C TYR A 294 -22.61 3.49 14.92
N GLU A 295 -23.71 4.16 15.34
CA GLU A 295 -24.08 5.47 14.84
C GLU A 295 -23.00 6.53 15.14
N ARG A 296 -22.42 6.51 16.34
CA ARG A 296 -21.35 7.42 16.72
C ARG A 296 -20.14 7.28 15.80
N VAL A 297 -19.55 6.06 15.66
CA VAL A 297 -18.35 5.86 14.84
C VAL A 297 -18.62 6.03 13.34
N TRP A 298 -19.86 5.75 12.89
CA TRP A 298 -20.32 6.04 11.54
C TRP A 298 -20.39 7.53 11.25
N ALA A 299 -20.89 8.32 12.19
CA ALA A 299 -20.96 9.78 12.09
C ALA A 299 -19.57 10.42 12.13
N GLU A 300 -18.66 9.93 12.95
CA GLU A 300 -17.26 10.37 13.01
C GLU A 300 -16.52 10.09 11.70
N GLY A 301 -16.82 8.97 11.04
CA GLY A 301 -16.24 8.58 9.75
C GLY A 301 -14.80 8.09 9.80
N GLY A 302 -14.15 8.06 8.64
CA GLY A 302 -12.82 7.50 8.49
C GLY A 302 -12.81 6.01 8.80
N PHE A 303 -11.67 5.48 9.24
CA PHE A 303 -11.57 4.07 9.61
C PHE A 303 -12.14 3.71 10.99
N ARG A 304 -12.79 4.66 11.68
CA ARG A 304 -13.34 4.40 13.02
C ARG A 304 -14.35 3.27 13.03
N TYR A 305 -15.18 3.17 11.99
CA TYR A 305 -16.13 2.05 11.85
C TYR A 305 -15.43 0.69 11.62
N TRP A 306 -14.13 0.66 11.38
CA TRP A 306 -13.33 -0.56 11.21
C TRP A 306 -12.40 -0.84 12.40
N VAL A 307 -11.62 0.16 12.85
CA VAL A 307 -10.57 -0.01 13.86
C VAL A 307 -10.79 0.80 15.15
N ALA A 308 -12.01 1.32 15.35
CA ALA A 308 -12.45 1.92 16.63
C ALA A 308 -13.83 1.39 17.07
N LEU A 309 -14.20 0.21 16.57
CA LEU A 309 -15.34 -0.57 17.03
C LEU A 309 -14.94 -1.47 18.21
N TYR A 310 -15.77 -2.46 18.50
CA TYR A 310 -15.55 -3.50 19.50
C TYR A 310 -14.32 -4.34 19.14
N LYS A 311 -13.51 -4.70 20.15
CA LYS A 311 -12.26 -5.44 19.96
C LYS A 311 -12.43 -6.83 19.36
N ASP A 312 -13.60 -7.42 19.44
CA ASP A 312 -13.93 -8.74 18.91
C ASP A 312 -14.44 -8.72 17.44
N ASN A 313 -14.60 -7.54 16.83
CA ASN A 313 -15.22 -7.42 15.52
C ASN A 313 -14.49 -8.17 14.38
N LEU A 314 -13.16 -8.31 14.45
CA LEU A 314 -12.37 -9.07 13.47
C LEU A 314 -12.05 -10.51 13.93
N PHE A 315 -12.60 -10.96 15.06
CA PHE A 315 -12.32 -12.25 15.68
C PHE A 315 -13.57 -13.12 15.88
N ASN A 316 -14.74 -12.48 16.05
CA ASN A 316 -16.00 -13.14 16.34
C ASN A 316 -16.96 -12.99 15.13
N PRO A 317 -17.38 -14.11 14.49
CA PRO A 317 -18.32 -14.07 13.37
C PRO A 317 -19.65 -13.35 13.68
N GLU A 318 -20.27 -13.61 14.81
CA GLU A 318 -21.57 -13.01 15.18
C GLU A 318 -21.42 -11.49 15.42
N ALA A 319 -20.31 -11.06 16.04
CA ALA A 319 -19.99 -9.64 16.20
C ALA A 319 -19.83 -8.94 14.85
N ASN A 320 -19.14 -9.60 13.93
CA ASN A 320 -18.93 -9.09 12.58
C ASN A 320 -20.23 -9.03 11.77
N GLU A 321 -21.09 -10.03 11.89
CA GLU A 321 -22.43 -10.05 11.25
C GLU A 321 -23.29 -8.88 11.74
N ALA A 322 -23.24 -8.56 13.03
CA ALA A 322 -23.97 -7.42 13.60
C ALA A 322 -23.46 -6.09 13.01
N SER A 323 -22.13 -5.90 12.90
CA SER A 323 -21.57 -4.71 12.28
C SER A 323 -21.84 -4.65 10.78
N TYR A 324 -21.83 -5.79 10.07
CA TYR A 324 -22.19 -5.83 8.66
C TYR A 324 -23.66 -5.44 8.43
N ALA A 325 -24.57 -5.95 9.26
CA ALA A 325 -26.00 -5.64 9.13
C ALA A 325 -26.27 -4.13 9.24
N PHE A 326 -25.64 -3.46 10.21
CA PHE A 326 -25.72 -2.01 10.32
C PHE A 326 -25.14 -1.31 9.09
N TRP A 327 -23.93 -1.70 8.64
CA TRP A 327 -23.33 -1.16 7.42
C TRP A 327 -24.26 -1.29 6.21
N ALA A 328 -24.84 -2.47 6.04
CA ALA A 328 -25.72 -2.76 4.91
C ALA A 328 -26.99 -1.88 4.98
N GLU A 329 -27.62 -1.75 6.12
CA GLU A 329 -28.79 -0.88 6.32
C GLU A 329 -28.49 0.58 5.94
N LYS A 330 -27.42 1.14 6.53
CA LYS A 330 -27.00 2.53 6.26
C LYS A 330 -26.68 2.77 4.80
N THR A 331 -26.03 1.81 4.15
CA THR A 331 -25.61 1.92 2.74
C THR A 331 -26.79 1.76 1.80
N ARG A 332 -27.64 0.76 2.03
CA ARG A 332 -28.83 0.49 1.20
C ARG A 332 -29.79 1.65 1.18
N ALA A 333 -29.92 2.41 2.26
CA ALA A 333 -30.75 3.60 2.34
C ALA A 333 -30.33 4.74 1.37
N ARG A 334 -29.08 4.70 0.89
CA ARG A 334 -28.51 5.71 -0.03
C ARG A 334 -28.69 5.35 -1.52
N ILE A 335 -29.14 4.13 -1.82
CA ILE A 335 -29.25 3.59 -3.19
C ILE A 335 -30.73 3.47 -3.57
N GLY A 336 -31.15 4.18 -4.62
CA GLY A 336 -32.55 4.22 -5.05
C GLY A 336 -33.02 2.95 -5.77
N ASP A 337 -32.20 2.46 -6.73
CA ASP A 337 -32.55 1.27 -7.55
C ASP A 337 -32.41 -0.02 -6.71
N PRO A 338 -33.49 -0.82 -6.55
CA PRO A 338 -33.42 -2.09 -5.82
C PRO A 338 -32.40 -3.08 -6.37
N ARG A 339 -32.22 -3.17 -7.69
CA ARG A 339 -31.24 -4.05 -8.35
C ARG A 339 -29.82 -3.65 -7.94
N LEU A 340 -29.50 -2.36 -8.03
CA LEU A 340 -28.17 -1.82 -7.65
C LEU A 340 -27.94 -1.92 -6.15
N ARG A 341 -28.99 -1.75 -5.35
CA ARG A 341 -28.93 -1.94 -3.89
C ARG A 341 -28.50 -3.34 -3.51
N ASP A 342 -29.03 -4.37 -4.19
CA ASP A 342 -28.68 -5.76 -3.93
C ASP A 342 -27.28 -6.14 -4.44
N LEU A 343 -26.78 -5.47 -5.47
CA LEU A 343 -25.43 -5.66 -5.99
C LEU A 343 -24.35 -4.90 -5.19
N LEU A 344 -24.64 -3.68 -4.74
CA LEU A 344 -23.69 -2.82 -4.05
C LEU A 344 -23.64 -3.06 -2.53
N ALA A 345 -24.78 -3.36 -1.92
CA ALA A 345 -24.92 -3.63 -0.50
C ALA A 345 -25.86 -4.83 -0.28
N PRO A 346 -25.43 -6.06 -0.62
CA PRO A 346 -26.24 -7.26 -0.49
C PRO A 346 -26.62 -7.52 0.97
N LEU A 347 -27.81 -8.11 1.21
CA LEU A 347 -28.23 -8.51 2.56
C LEU A 347 -27.45 -9.73 3.07
N VAL A 348 -27.03 -10.60 2.15
CA VAL A 348 -26.13 -11.71 2.46
C VAL A 348 -24.69 -11.21 2.35
N MET A 349 -23.97 -11.26 3.43
CA MET A 349 -22.60 -10.80 3.53
C MET A 349 -21.69 -11.54 2.53
N PRO A 350 -21.01 -10.84 1.60
CA PRO A 350 -20.13 -11.47 0.61
C PRO A 350 -18.81 -11.97 1.21
N HIS A 351 -18.39 -11.37 2.29
CA HIS A 351 -17.26 -11.70 3.16
C HIS A 351 -17.39 -10.91 4.46
N TYR A 352 -16.77 -11.34 5.52
CA TYR A 352 -16.77 -10.60 6.79
C TYR A 352 -16.30 -9.16 6.61
N PHE A 353 -16.93 -8.23 7.35
CA PHE A 353 -16.60 -6.81 7.31
C PHE A 353 -15.14 -6.60 7.81
N GLY A 354 -14.35 -5.85 7.07
CA GLY A 354 -12.97 -5.52 7.43
C GLY A 354 -11.90 -6.57 7.11
N VAL A 355 -12.28 -7.81 6.67
CA VAL A 355 -11.29 -8.81 6.19
C VAL A 355 -10.74 -8.49 4.79
N LYS A 356 -11.35 -7.55 4.11
CA LYS A 356 -10.76 -6.73 3.05
C LYS A 356 -10.76 -5.29 3.56
N ARG A 357 -9.67 -4.53 3.31
CA ARG A 357 -9.60 -3.14 3.77
C ARG A 357 -10.80 -2.36 3.21
N PRO A 358 -11.67 -1.80 4.06
CA PRO A 358 -12.76 -0.96 3.60
C PRO A 358 -12.18 0.26 2.87
N CYS A 359 -12.81 0.70 1.80
CA CYS A 359 -12.48 1.99 1.20
C CYS A 359 -13.17 3.11 1.96
N LEU A 360 -12.58 4.31 1.94
CA LEU A 360 -13.31 5.51 2.38
C LEU A 360 -13.99 6.16 1.18
N GLU A 361 -15.23 6.55 1.36
CA GLU A 361 -16.04 7.17 0.31
C GLU A 361 -16.83 8.39 0.84
N HIS A 362 -17.27 9.28 -0.02
CA HIS A 362 -18.12 10.41 0.37
C HIS A 362 -19.48 10.41 -0.34
N ASP A 363 -19.55 9.96 -1.60
CA ASP A 363 -20.77 9.88 -2.39
C ASP A 363 -20.74 8.75 -3.44
N TYR A 364 -19.93 7.72 -3.21
CA TYR A 364 -19.77 6.59 -4.15
C TYR A 364 -21.11 5.92 -4.46
N PHE A 365 -21.89 5.62 -3.45
CA PHE A 365 -23.16 4.93 -3.60
C PHE A 365 -24.23 5.80 -4.24
N GLU A 366 -24.21 7.10 -3.98
CA GLU A 366 -25.10 8.09 -4.59
C GLU A 366 -24.82 8.28 -6.09
N GLN A 367 -23.59 8.02 -6.57
CA GLN A 367 -23.31 8.10 -8.01
C GLN A 367 -24.22 7.14 -8.80
N PHE A 368 -24.56 6.00 -8.25
CA PHE A 368 -25.45 5.01 -8.87
C PHE A 368 -26.94 5.44 -8.89
N ASN A 369 -27.31 6.55 -8.29
CA ASN A 369 -28.62 7.19 -8.46
C ASN A 369 -28.68 8.08 -9.71
N ARG A 370 -27.55 8.29 -10.40
CA ARG A 370 -27.50 9.03 -11.65
C ARG A 370 -27.88 8.12 -12.82
N PRO A 371 -28.75 8.56 -13.77
CA PRO A 371 -29.07 7.77 -14.95
C PRO A 371 -27.85 7.42 -15.84
N SER A 372 -26.78 8.21 -15.71
CA SER A 372 -25.53 8.02 -16.45
C SER A 372 -24.53 7.06 -15.79
N VAL A 373 -24.84 6.49 -14.63
CA VAL A 373 -23.93 5.58 -13.93
C VAL A 373 -24.61 4.25 -13.74
N ASP A 374 -24.02 3.19 -14.26
CA ASP A 374 -24.55 1.82 -14.13
C ASP A 374 -23.47 0.84 -13.67
N LEU A 375 -23.89 -0.33 -13.23
CA LEU A 375 -23.05 -1.40 -12.70
C LEU A 375 -23.33 -2.70 -13.41
N VAL A 376 -22.26 -3.35 -13.85
CA VAL A 376 -22.25 -4.68 -14.43
C VAL A 376 -21.58 -5.66 -13.47
N ASP A 377 -22.33 -6.66 -13.03
CA ASP A 377 -21.79 -7.75 -12.21
C ASP A 377 -21.04 -8.75 -13.08
N ILE A 378 -19.73 -8.81 -12.90
CA ILE A 378 -18.82 -9.74 -13.59
C ILE A 378 -18.38 -10.91 -12.71
N SER A 379 -19.08 -11.18 -11.60
CA SER A 379 -18.74 -12.29 -10.70
C SER A 379 -18.95 -13.66 -11.33
N LYS A 380 -19.95 -13.77 -12.20
CA LYS A 380 -20.32 -15.01 -12.92
C LYS A 380 -20.22 -14.89 -14.45
N ASN A 381 -20.12 -13.67 -14.96
CA ASN A 381 -20.04 -13.37 -16.39
C ASN A 381 -18.84 -12.46 -16.63
N GLY A 382 -17.64 -13.04 -16.61
CA GLY A 382 -16.38 -12.34 -16.66
C GLY A 382 -16.13 -11.56 -17.96
N ILE A 383 -15.13 -10.69 -17.94
CA ILE A 383 -14.64 -10.05 -19.16
C ILE A 383 -13.91 -11.11 -19.99
N LYS A 384 -14.42 -11.35 -21.19
CA LYS A 384 -13.86 -12.32 -22.16
C LYS A 384 -12.71 -11.71 -22.94
N GLU A 385 -12.94 -10.54 -23.53
CA GLU A 385 -11.95 -9.87 -24.37
C GLU A 385 -12.22 -8.37 -24.54
N PHE A 386 -11.21 -7.65 -24.96
CA PHE A 386 -11.32 -6.29 -25.48
C PHE A 386 -11.43 -6.35 -26.99
N THR A 387 -12.27 -5.46 -27.57
CA THR A 387 -12.39 -5.25 -28.99
C THR A 387 -11.84 -3.88 -29.37
N GLU A 388 -11.87 -3.53 -30.67
CA GLU A 388 -11.49 -2.20 -31.12
C GLU A 388 -12.34 -1.08 -30.48
N THR A 389 -13.59 -1.37 -30.10
CA THR A 389 -14.55 -0.36 -29.62
C THR A 389 -14.99 -0.53 -28.19
N GLY A 390 -14.63 -1.63 -27.50
CA GLY A 390 -15.14 -1.86 -26.15
C GLY A 390 -14.76 -3.20 -25.52
N ILE A 391 -15.65 -3.72 -24.70
CA ILE A 391 -15.48 -4.93 -23.89
C ILE A 391 -16.59 -5.94 -24.22
N THR A 392 -16.23 -7.21 -24.41
CA THR A 392 -17.14 -8.33 -24.56
C THR A 392 -17.07 -9.22 -23.32
N LEU A 393 -18.22 -9.59 -22.77
CA LEU A 393 -18.34 -10.52 -21.65
C LEU A 393 -18.39 -11.98 -22.16
N GLU A 394 -18.28 -12.95 -21.23
CA GLU A 394 -18.29 -14.38 -21.57
C GLU A 394 -19.59 -14.86 -22.23
N ASP A 395 -20.73 -14.24 -21.91
CA ASP A 395 -22.04 -14.52 -22.53
C ASP A 395 -22.21 -13.91 -23.93
N GLY A 396 -21.20 -13.16 -24.42
CA GLY A 396 -21.22 -12.47 -25.71
C GLY A 396 -21.79 -11.05 -25.65
N THR A 397 -22.26 -10.56 -24.51
CA THR A 397 -22.68 -9.16 -24.35
C THR A 397 -21.51 -8.22 -24.64
N HIS A 398 -21.72 -7.29 -25.58
CA HIS A 398 -20.72 -6.29 -25.96
C HIS A 398 -21.15 -4.88 -25.56
N GLN A 399 -20.22 -4.12 -24.98
CA GLN A 399 -20.42 -2.71 -24.64
C GLN A 399 -19.29 -1.86 -25.20
N GLU A 400 -19.66 -0.73 -25.79
CA GLU A 400 -18.71 0.21 -26.39
C GLU A 400 -18.28 1.29 -25.41
N PHE A 401 -16.99 1.63 -25.41
CA PHE A 401 -16.38 2.63 -24.56
C PHE A 401 -15.44 3.54 -25.34
N ASP A 402 -15.27 4.75 -24.84
CA ASP A 402 -14.29 5.71 -25.35
C ASP A 402 -13.06 5.78 -24.41
N VAL A 403 -13.28 5.54 -23.11
CA VAL A 403 -12.25 5.58 -22.06
C VAL A 403 -12.44 4.42 -21.08
N ILE A 404 -11.38 3.70 -20.77
CA ILE A 404 -11.39 2.58 -19.83
C ILE A 404 -10.35 2.83 -18.72
N ALA A 405 -10.80 2.86 -17.47
CA ALA A 405 -9.95 2.86 -16.30
C ALA A 405 -9.82 1.43 -15.74
N ILE A 406 -8.59 0.91 -15.71
CA ILE A 406 -8.26 -0.38 -15.11
C ILE A 406 -7.91 -0.16 -13.64
N ALA A 407 -8.81 -0.53 -12.74
CA ALA A 407 -8.66 -0.43 -11.29
C ALA A 407 -8.59 -1.82 -10.63
N THR A 408 -7.89 -2.75 -11.28
CA THR A 408 -7.77 -4.16 -10.86
C THR A 408 -6.76 -4.40 -9.74
N GLY A 409 -6.09 -3.34 -9.30
CA GLY A 409 -5.22 -3.34 -8.14
C GLY A 409 -3.79 -3.78 -8.43
N PHE A 410 -3.17 -4.38 -7.42
CA PHE A 410 -1.73 -4.59 -7.36
C PHE A 410 -1.38 -6.00 -6.89
N ASP A 411 -0.19 -6.45 -7.27
CA ASP A 411 0.50 -7.56 -6.63
C ASP A 411 1.11 -7.04 -5.33
N VAL A 412 0.28 -7.02 -4.28
CA VAL A 412 0.62 -6.33 -3.03
C VAL A 412 1.74 -7.03 -2.26
N VAL A 413 2.49 -6.24 -1.54
CA VAL A 413 3.50 -6.58 -0.54
C VAL A 413 4.71 -7.33 -1.12
N THR A 414 4.52 -8.53 -1.71
CA THR A 414 5.61 -9.35 -2.24
C THR A 414 6.00 -8.99 -3.68
N GLY A 415 5.06 -8.40 -4.45
CA GLY A 415 5.21 -8.26 -5.90
C GLY A 415 6.42 -7.47 -6.34
N VAL A 416 6.73 -6.36 -5.69
CA VAL A 416 7.89 -5.53 -6.05
C VAL A 416 9.20 -6.22 -5.66
N MET A 417 9.31 -6.73 -4.44
CA MET A 417 10.54 -7.36 -3.96
C MET A 417 10.98 -8.53 -4.86
N THR A 418 10.02 -9.34 -5.31
CA THR A 418 10.29 -10.47 -6.22
C THR A 418 10.69 -10.04 -7.64
N GLN A 419 10.58 -8.76 -8.00
CA GLN A 419 10.92 -8.23 -9.33
C GLN A 419 12.24 -7.46 -9.37
N LEU A 420 12.85 -7.18 -8.22
CA LEU A 420 14.10 -6.42 -8.16
C LEU A 420 15.34 -7.22 -8.62
N GLY A 421 15.17 -8.52 -8.95
CA GLY A 421 16.31 -9.37 -9.31
C GLY A 421 17.27 -9.62 -8.16
N LEU A 422 16.72 -9.75 -6.93
CA LEU A 422 17.51 -10.04 -5.73
C LEU A 422 18.02 -11.48 -5.75
N GLU A 423 19.32 -11.67 -5.50
CA GLU A 423 19.97 -12.97 -5.39
C GLU A 423 20.53 -13.16 -3.97
N SER A 424 20.23 -14.31 -3.38
CA SER A 424 20.77 -14.71 -2.08
C SER A 424 22.27 -15.00 -2.16
N ILE A 425 22.94 -15.11 -1.00
CA ILE A 425 24.35 -15.52 -0.94
C ILE A 425 24.62 -16.91 -1.54
N ASP A 426 23.58 -17.73 -1.67
CA ASP A 426 23.65 -19.06 -2.28
C ASP A 426 23.33 -19.02 -3.80
N GLY A 427 23.07 -17.84 -4.36
CA GLY A 427 22.77 -17.64 -5.77
C GLY A 427 21.31 -17.90 -6.17
N ASN A 428 20.42 -18.15 -5.21
CA ASN A 428 19.00 -18.33 -5.48
C ASN A 428 18.30 -16.97 -5.68
N LYS A 429 17.28 -16.94 -6.53
CA LYS A 429 16.50 -15.73 -6.74
C LYS A 429 15.35 -15.66 -5.74
N LEU A 430 15.16 -14.52 -5.10
CA LEU A 430 14.04 -14.27 -4.16
C LEU A 430 12.69 -14.61 -4.80
N GLN A 431 12.53 -14.34 -6.08
CA GLN A 431 11.35 -14.67 -6.85
C GLN A 431 11.01 -16.16 -6.83
N GLU A 432 12.02 -17.02 -6.89
CA GLU A 432 11.88 -18.48 -6.91
C GLU A 432 11.71 -19.00 -5.48
N GLU A 433 12.51 -18.49 -4.54
CA GLU A 433 12.41 -18.84 -3.12
C GLU A 433 11.03 -18.54 -2.51
N TRP A 434 10.35 -17.48 -3.00
CA TRP A 434 9.03 -17.10 -2.48
C TRP A 434 7.83 -17.69 -3.24
N VAL A 435 8.05 -18.59 -4.20
CA VAL A 435 6.96 -19.37 -4.84
C VAL A 435 6.17 -20.20 -3.83
N PRO A 436 6.80 -20.97 -2.92
CA PRO A 436 6.08 -21.73 -1.88
C PRO A 436 5.53 -20.84 -0.75
N GLY A 437 5.78 -19.55 -0.78
CA GLY A 437 5.35 -18.55 0.19
C GLY A 437 6.49 -17.70 0.70
N ALA A 438 6.17 -16.47 1.07
CA ALA A 438 7.17 -15.54 1.58
C ALA A 438 7.68 -15.97 2.97
N LYS A 439 8.97 -15.73 3.22
CA LYS A 439 9.61 -15.88 4.52
C LYS A 439 10.42 -14.64 4.83
N THR A 440 10.21 -14.07 6.00
CA THR A 440 10.99 -12.94 6.53
C THR A 440 11.31 -13.19 7.99
N TYR A 441 12.24 -12.44 8.53
CA TYR A 441 12.41 -12.33 9.98
C TYR A 441 12.06 -10.92 10.42
N LEU A 442 11.20 -10.79 11.42
CA LEU A 442 10.68 -9.53 11.98
C LEU A 442 9.94 -8.62 10.96
N GLY A 443 9.56 -9.13 9.79
CA GLY A 443 8.96 -8.30 8.76
C GLY A 443 9.84 -7.15 8.26
N THR A 444 11.17 -7.27 8.43
CA THR A 444 12.16 -6.26 8.02
C THR A 444 13.40 -6.86 7.36
N THR A 445 13.65 -8.17 7.51
CA THR A 445 14.86 -8.86 7.00
C THR A 445 14.50 -10.19 6.36
N VAL A 446 15.39 -10.73 5.51
CA VAL A 446 15.20 -11.99 4.78
C VAL A 446 16.44 -12.85 4.94
N SER A 447 16.28 -14.15 5.29
CA SER A 447 17.38 -15.12 5.40
C SER A 447 18.04 -15.32 4.04
N GLY A 448 19.37 -15.36 4.01
CA GLY A 448 20.16 -15.46 2.78
C GLY A 448 20.45 -14.11 2.10
N TYR A 449 19.95 -12.99 2.66
CA TYR A 449 20.14 -11.63 2.15
C TYR A 449 20.77 -10.73 3.23
N PRO A 450 22.09 -10.87 3.50
CA PRO A 450 22.76 -10.16 4.59
C PRO A 450 22.68 -8.65 4.44
N ASN A 451 22.53 -7.91 5.55
CA ASN A 451 22.45 -6.45 5.57
C ASN A 451 21.38 -5.84 4.66
N MET A 452 20.38 -6.64 4.25
CA MET A 452 19.20 -6.15 3.53
C MET A 452 18.04 -5.96 4.49
N PHE A 453 17.41 -4.81 4.38
CA PHE A 453 16.24 -4.43 5.16
C PHE A 453 15.09 -4.01 4.23
N HIS A 454 13.87 -4.27 4.64
CA HIS A 454 12.69 -3.73 3.96
C HIS A 454 11.77 -3.01 4.94
N VAL A 455 11.14 -1.96 4.48
CA VAL A 455 10.25 -1.10 5.26
C VAL A 455 8.85 -1.18 4.70
N TYR A 456 7.87 -1.37 5.56
CA TYR A 456 6.45 -1.45 5.23
C TYR A 456 6.16 -2.56 4.20
N GLY A 457 6.72 -3.72 4.44
CA GLY A 457 6.70 -4.88 3.56
C GLY A 457 6.08 -6.12 4.20
N VAL A 458 6.48 -7.29 3.70
CA VAL A 458 5.96 -8.61 4.09
C VAL A 458 6.17 -8.89 5.57
N HIS A 459 5.13 -9.40 6.24
CA HIS A 459 5.13 -9.83 7.65
C HIS A 459 5.46 -8.72 8.68
N GLY A 460 5.41 -7.45 8.27
CA GLY A 460 5.32 -6.31 9.17
C GLY A 460 3.85 -5.90 9.40
N PRO A 461 3.54 -4.88 10.23
CA PRO A 461 2.18 -4.36 10.42
C PRO A 461 1.60 -3.66 9.18
N THR A 462 2.05 -4.03 8.01
CA THR A 462 1.69 -3.49 6.70
C THR A 462 0.22 -3.77 6.40
N LEU A 463 -0.46 -2.89 5.68
CA LEU A 463 -1.87 -2.97 5.29
C LEU A 463 -2.87 -2.77 6.46
N LEU A 464 -2.59 -3.27 7.65
CA LEU A 464 -3.46 -3.13 8.82
C LEU A 464 -3.20 -1.85 9.62
N SER A 465 -2.18 -1.09 9.26
CA SER A 465 -1.77 0.12 9.97
C SER A 465 -1.68 1.33 9.05
N ASN A 466 -1.63 2.52 9.66
CA ASN A 466 -1.25 3.74 9.01
C ASN A 466 0.21 3.66 8.54
N GLY A 467 0.44 3.98 7.25
CA GLY A 467 1.75 3.81 6.61
C GLY A 467 2.88 4.57 7.29
N PRO A 468 2.80 5.91 7.46
CA PRO A 468 3.84 6.69 8.12
C PRO A 468 4.18 6.19 9.54
N SER A 469 3.19 5.77 10.33
CA SER A 469 3.42 5.25 11.68
C SER A 469 4.32 4.02 11.69
N THR A 470 4.01 3.03 10.85
CA THR A 470 4.82 1.80 10.74
C THR A 470 6.18 2.08 10.09
N VAL A 471 6.23 2.94 9.08
CA VAL A 471 7.48 3.36 8.43
C VAL A 471 8.46 3.93 9.47
N GLU A 472 8.00 4.80 10.35
CA GLU A 472 8.85 5.40 11.38
C GLU A 472 9.30 4.38 12.44
N VAL A 473 8.41 3.48 12.85
CA VAL A 473 8.75 2.40 13.82
C VAL A 473 9.83 1.49 13.24
N GLN A 474 9.61 0.97 12.03
CA GLN A 474 10.57 0.07 11.38
C GLN A 474 11.86 0.81 10.99
N GLY A 475 11.74 2.04 10.47
CA GLY A 475 12.89 2.81 10.05
C GLY A 475 13.84 3.16 11.20
N ARG A 476 13.31 3.52 12.37
CA ARG A 476 14.13 3.72 13.59
C ARG A 476 14.82 2.43 14.00
N TRP A 477 14.11 1.30 14.01
CA TRP A 477 14.71 0.00 14.33
C TRP A 477 15.84 -0.37 13.37
N ILE A 478 15.64 -0.19 12.05
CA ILE A 478 16.67 -0.46 11.03
C ILE A 478 17.90 0.42 11.27
N ALA A 479 17.70 1.72 11.51
CA ALA A 479 18.79 2.63 11.76
C ALA A 479 19.55 2.29 13.06
N ASP A 480 18.85 1.89 14.14
CA ASP A 480 19.45 1.42 15.39
C ASP A 480 20.23 0.11 15.18
N MET A 481 19.74 -0.79 14.32
CA MET A 481 20.46 -2.00 13.94
C MET A 481 21.75 -1.65 13.18
N ILE A 482 21.70 -0.76 12.19
CA ILE A 482 22.85 -0.30 11.42
C ILE A 482 23.91 0.30 12.35
N ASP A 483 23.53 1.17 13.30
CA ASP A 483 24.43 1.73 14.31
C ASP A 483 25.06 0.64 15.17
N LYS A 484 24.27 -0.34 15.60
CA LYS A 484 24.77 -1.47 16.40
C LYS A 484 25.80 -2.27 15.64
N LEU A 485 25.60 -2.52 14.34
CA LEU A 485 26.58 -3.22 13.50
C LEU A 485 27.88 -2.40 13.37
N GLN A 486 27.74 -1.10 13.16
CA GLN A 486 28.90 -0.21 13.03
C GLN A 486 29.74 -0.13 14.30
N HIS A 487 29.09 0.05 15.47
CA HIS A 487 29.78 0.22 16.76
C HIS A 487 30.42 -1.06 17.29
N ASN A 488 29.97 -2.25 16.85
CA ASN A 488 30.48 -3.54 17.30
C ASN A 488 31.38 -4.25 16.28
N ASP A 489 31.83 -3.53 15.24
CA ASP A 489 32.69 -4.06 14.17
C ASP A 489 32.10 -5.35 13.55
N ILE A 490 30.80 -5.32 13.31
CA ILE A 490 30.07 -6.43 12.65
C ILE A 490 30.00 -6.11 11.15
N ARG A 491 30.63 -6.94 10.33
CA ARG A 491 30.66 -6.76 8.88
C ARG A 491 29.28 -6.90 8.28
N TYR A 492 28.58 -7.99 8.65
CA TYR A 492 27.20 -8.21 8.27
C TYR A 492 26.46 -9.13 9.24
N ILE A 493 25.14 -9.03 9.18
CA ILE A 493 24.21 -9.98 9.81
C ILE A 493 23.40 -10.67 8.73
N ASN A 494 23.04 -11.93 8.98
CA ASN A 494 22.12 -12.69 8.16
C ASN A 494 21.05 -13.31 9.07
N PRO A 495 19.74 -13.10 8.82
CA PRO A 495 18.74 -13.80 9.62
C PRO A 495 18.89 -15.31 9.51
N LYS A 496 18.85 -16.01 10.64
CA LYS A 496 18.84 -17.46 10.66
C LYS A 496 17.56 -17.99 10.04
N THR A 497 17.65 -19.06 9.28
CA THR A 497 16.48 -19.69 8.64
C THR A 497 15.45 -20.13 9.67
N GLU A 498 15.88 -20.68 10.80
CA GLU A 498 15.01 -21.11 11.90
C GLU A 498 14.27 -19.92 12.56
N ALA A 499 14.92 -18.73 12.61
CA ALA A 499 14.28 -17.54 13.12
C ALA A 499 13.20 -17.03 12.16
N ALA A 500 13.46 -17.09 10.85
CA ALA A 500 12.48 -16.75 9.82
C ALA A 500 11.30 -17.73 9.78
N ASP A 501 11.55 -19.04 9.98
CA ASP A 501 10.50 -20.07 10.06
C ASP A 501 9.61 -19.83 11.30
N LYS A 502 10.18 -19.60 12.47
CA LYS A 502 9.44 -19.27 13.70
C LYS A 502 8.62 -17.98 13.56
N TRP A 503 9.18 -16.96 12.89
CA TRP A 503 8.45 -15.74 12.62
C TRP A 503 7.26 -15.98 11.71
N LYS A 504 7.42 -16.80 10.67
CA LYS A 504 6.32 -17.20 9.80
C LYS A 504 5.24 -17.98 10.56
N GLU A 505 5.62 -18.93 11.42
CA GLU A 505 4.68 -19.66 12.30
C GLU A 505 3.91 -18.69 13.18
N HIS A 506 4.59 -17.72 13.80
CA HIS A 506 3.94 -16.68 14.62
C HIS A 506 2.94 -15.82 13.81
N ILE A 507 3.27 -15.44 12.58
CA ILE A 507 2.34 -14.74 11.69
C ILE A 507 1.09 -15.60 11.40
N LEU A 508 1.27 -16.89 11.17
CA LEU A 508 0.16 -17.83 10.94
C LEU A 508 -0.73 -17.95 12.18
N GLU A 509 -0.14 -18.09 13.37
CA GLU A 509 -0.87 -18.18 14.65
C GLU A 509 -1.69 -16.94 14.91
N LEU A 510 -1.10 -15.74 14.81
CA LEU A 510 -1.81 -14.46 14.95
C LEU A 510 -2.99 -14.34 13.99
N ASN A 511 -2.79 -14.76 12.74
CA ASN A 511 -3.80 -14.63 11.71
C ASN A 511 -4.93 -15.66 11.87
N ASN A 512 -4.63 -16.90 12.31
CA ASN A 512 -5.62 -17.96 12.51
C ASN A 512 -6.62 -17.61 13.63
N GLY A 513 -6.27 -16.73 14.55
CA GLY A 513 -7.19 -16.19 15.55
C GLY A 513 -8.19 -15.15 15.01
N THR A 514 -8.10 -14.79 13.73
CA THR A 514 -8.89 -13.73 13.09
C THR A 514 -9.84 -14.30 12.03
N LEU A 515 -10.72 -13.45 11.50
CA LEU A 515 -11.60 -13.78 10.36
C LEU A 515 -10.90 -13.65 8.99
N PHE A 516 -9.64 -13.19 8.92
CA PHE A 516 -8.92 -13.02 7.64
C PHE A 516 -8.80 -14.30 6.81
N PRO A 517 -8.52 -15.49 7.39
CA PRO A 517 -8.37 -16.73 6.61
C PRO A 517 -9.62 -17.14 5.83
N THR A 518 -10.78 -16.62 6.17
CA THR A 518 -12.05 -16.95 5.49
C THR A 518 -12.16 -16.37 4.08
N THR A 519 -11.26 -15.46 3.70
CA THR A 519 -11.39 -14.69 2.45
C THR A 519 -10.05 -14.54 1.74
N ARG A 520 -10.07 -14.77 0.42
CA ARG A 520 -8.95 -14.41 -0.45
C ARG A 520 -8.88 -12.89 -0.59
N SER A 521 -8.10 -12.25 0.25
CA SER A 521 -7.92 -10.80 0.30
C SER A 521 -6.46 -10.40 0.08
N THR A 522 -6.19 -9.10 0.05
CA THR A 522 -4.82 -8.56 0.04
C THR A 522 -4.04 -8.95 1.28
N TYR A 523 -4.69 -9.07 2.45
CA TYR A 523 -4.08 -9.51 3.70
C TYR A 523 -3.58 -10.96 3.65
N MET A 524 -4.23 -11.77 2.81
CA MET A 524 -3.92 -13.17 2.58
C MET A 524 -3.12 -13.39 1.28
N GLY A 525 -2.53 -12.34 0.69
CA GLY A 525 -1.83 -12.48 -0.60
C GLY A 525 -2.69 -13.00 -1.76
N GLY A 526 -4.00 -13.15 -1.53
CA GLY A 526 -4.92 -13.88 -2.41
C GLY A 526 -5.48 -13.08 -3.57
N SER A 527 -5.03 -11.85 -3.79
CA SER A 527 -5.54 -10.98 -4.86
C SER A 527 -5.07 -11.39 -6.25
N ILE A 528 -3.95 -12.08 -6.34
CA ILE A 528 -3.33 -12.47 -7.61
C ILE A 528 -3.58 -13.95 -7.88
N PRO A 529 -4.14 -14.33 -9.05
CA PRO A 529 -4.30 -15.72 -9.42
C PRO A 529 -2.97 -16.48 -9.44
N GLY A 530 -2.97 -17.73 -8.95
CA GLY A 530 -1.79 -18.58 -8.93
C GLY A 530 -0.79 -18.33 -7.79
N LYS A 531 -0.91 -17.24 -7.05
CA LYS A 531 -0.13 -17.03 -5.81
C LYS A 531 -0.66 -17.87 -4.66
N LYS A 532 0.26 -18.26 -3.78
CA LYS A 532 -0.09 -18.90 -2.51
C LYS A 532 -0.94 -17.95 -1.66
N VAL A 533 -2.04 -18.47 -1.14
CA VAL A 533 -2.89 -17.76 -0.19
C VAL A 533 -2.34 -18.01 1.21
N GLU A 534 -1.77 -16.97 1.79
CA GLU A 534 -1.18 -16.99 3.12
C GLU A 534 -1.18 -15.57 3.71
N PRO A 535 -1.12 -15.41 5.05
CA PRO A 535 -0.97 -14.09 5.66
C PRO A 535 0.31 -13.41 5.17
N VAL A 536 0.19 -12.15 4.72
CA VAL A 536 1.34 -11.35 4.27
C VAL A 536 1.63 -10.17 5.18
N CYS A 537 0.88 -10.01 6.28
CA CYS A 537 1.06 -8.94 7.25
C CYS A 537 1.01 -9.47 8.69
N TYR A 538 1.62 -8.72 9.59
CA TYR A 538 1.56 -8.94 11.04
C TYR A 538 0.24 -8.40 11.59
N SER A 539 -0.60 -9.26 12.16
CA SER A 539 -1.93 -8.89 12.67
C SER A 539 -1.99 -8.65 14.19
N GLY A 540 -0.84 -8.62 14.87
CA GLY A 540 -0.77 -8.36 16.32
C GLY A 540 -0.77 -6.88 16.72
N GLY A 541 -0.78 -5.94 15.75
CA GLY A 541 -0.77 -4.50 16.00
C GLY A 541 0.63 -3.91 16.28
N ILE A 542 0.75 -2.60 16.17
CA ILE A 542 2.04 -1.88 16.33
C ILE A 542 2.65 -2.05 17.72
N PRO A 543 1.89 -1.96 18.85
CA PRO A 543 2.49 -2.07 20.18
C PRO A 543 3.19 -3.40 20.43
N ALA A 544 2.54 -4.53 20.10
CA ALA A 544 3.13 -5.86 20.26
C ALA A 544 4.34 -6.05 19.32
N TYR A 545 4.21 -5.61 18.07
CA TYR A 545 5.30 -5.63 17.10
C TYR A 545 6.56 -4.88 17.59
N LYS A 546 6.40 -3.69 18.18
CA LYS A 546 7.51 -2.91 18.76
C LYS A 546 8.27 -3.69 19.84
N VAL A 547 7.56 -4.44 20.68
CA VAL A 547 8.18 -5.26 21.74
C VAL A 547 9.05 -6.35 21.10
N GLU A 548 8.55 -7.03 20.10
CA GLU A 548 9.26 -8.14 19.44
C GLU A 548 10.50 -7.68 18.70
N ILE A 549 10.39 -6.63 17.88
CA ILE A 549 11.54 -6.12 17.15
C ILE A 549 12.59 -5.52 18.11
N ARG A 550 12.18 -4.90 19.22
CA ARG A 550 13.10 -4.37 20.24
C ARG A 550 13.88 -5.50 20.91
N LYS A 551 13.20 -6.58 21.32
CA LYS A 551 13.84 -7.75 21.89
C LYS A 551 14.92 -8.33 20.94
N ALA A 552 14.59 -8.44 19.65
CA ALA A 552 15.54 -8.94 18.66
C ALA A 552 16.74 -8.01 18.44
N LEU A 553 16.52 -6.67 18.48
CA LEU A 553 17.61 -5.70 18.41
C LEU A 553 18.55 -5.83 19.62
N ASP A 554 18.00 -5.99 20.82
CA ASP A 554 18.80 -6.05 22.04
C ASP A 554 19.62 -7.34 22.11
N SER A 555 19.02 -8.49 21.82
CA SER A 555 19.66 -9.81 21.93
C SER A 555 20.49 -10.24 20.73
N MET A 556 20.13 -9.81 19.53
CA MET A 556 20.65 -10.29 18.24
C MET A 556 20.46 -11.80 18.00
N GLU A 557 19.61 -12.47 18.79
CA GLU A 557 19.51 -13.94 18.84
C GLU A 557 19.12 -14.58 17.50
N GLY A 558 18.25 -13.92 16.72
CA GLY A 558 17.76 -14.43 15.43
C GLY A 558 18.73 -14.24 14.25
N PHE A 559 19.96 -13.72 14.49
CA PHE A 559 20.92 -13.42 13.45
C PHE A 559 22.20 -14.24 13.57
N GLU A 560 22.75 -14.63 12.42
CA GLU A 560 24.15 -14.96 12.26
C GLU A 560 24.94 -13.66 12.19
N ILE A 561 26.07 -13.60 12.90
CA ILE A 561 26.88 -12.40 13.02
C ILE A 561 28.26 -12.70 12.46
N VAL A 562 28.67 -11.94 11.44
CA VAL A 562 30.00 -12.03 10.86
C VAL A 562 30.77 -10.73 11.19
N LYS A 563 31.86 -10.86 11.95
CA LYS A 563 32.72 -9.74 12.31
C LYS A 563 33.64 -9.31 11.16
N GLY A 564 34.10 -8.05 11.21
CA GLY A 564 35.02 -7.48 10.26
C GLY A 564 36.45 -7.99 10.42
#